data_74304206c90209860b34628224beb9fc
#
_entry.id   74304206c90209860b34628224beb9fc
#
_cell.length_a   1.000
_cell.length_b   1.000
_cell.length_c   1.000
_cell.angle_alpha   90.00
_cell.angle_beta   90.00
_cell.angle_gamma   90.00
#
_symmetry.space_group_name_H-M   'P 1'
#
loop_
_entity.id
_entity.type
_entity.pdbx_description
1 polymer ?
#
loop_
_entity_poly.entity_id
_entity_poly.type
_entity_poly.pdbx_seq_one_letter_code
_entity_poly.pdbx_strand_id
1 'polypeptide(L)'
;ASAPARLWVDTTRRFQRLEGFGGAFTEAAATTLLKLSERQRNAFLQACFDPASGHGYTLCRVHMNSCDFALGNYAHVEAEGDHALESFSIERDRQALLPMIQAAQRVARQPLKLLVSPWSPPAWMKDSGRMNEGGRLRPEYRAAWAQCFVRFIRAYEAEGVPVWGVSVQNEPEARQRWDSCLYTAEQERDFVRDHLGPAL
;
A
#
# COMPACT_ATOMS: atom_id res chain seq x y z
N ALA A 1 46.18 5.07 12.17
CA ALA A 1 44.76 4.96 12.53
C ALA A 1 44.04 6.15 11.92
N SER A 2 43.01 5.93 11.07
CA SER A 2 42.16 7.01 10.54
C SER A 2 41.35 7.64 11.70
N ALA A 3 41.23 8.96 11.70
CA ALA A 3 40.37 9.63 12.66
C ALA A 3 38.91 9.13 12.53
N PRO A 4 38.19 8.96 13.64
CA PRO A 4 36.80 8.52 13.58
C PRO A 4 35.96 9.53 12.81
N ALA A 5 35.06 9.05 11.97
CA ALA A 5 34.09 9.90 11.25
C ALA A 5 33.24 10.66 12.29
N ARG A 6 33.10 11.95 12.11
CA ARG A 6 32.26 12.80 12.98
C ARG A 6 31.07 13.31 12.22
N LEU A 7 29.89 13.19 12.83
CA LEU A 7 28.64 13.74 12.32
C LEU A 7 28.31 15.00 13.13
N TRP A 8 28.01 16.10 12.43
CA TRP A 8 27.59 17.34 13.05
C TRP A 8 26.12 17.60 12.72
N VAL A 9 25.30 17.84 13.74
CA VAL A 9 23.90 18.20 13.60
C VAL A 9 23.73 19.65 14.05
N ASP A 10 23.41 20.53 13.09
CA ASP A 10 23.09 21.92 13.37
C ASP A 10 21.57 22.08 13.48
N THR A 11 21.07 22.14 14.70
CA THR A 11 19.63 22.24 14.98
C THR A 11 19.03 23.63 14.68
N THR A 12 19.87 24.62 14.35
CA THR A 12 19.39 25.95 13.94
C THR A 12 19.03 26.02 12.47
N ARG A 13 19.58 25.12 11.64
CA ARG A 13 19.28 25.02 10.21
C ARG A 13 18.09 24.10 10.00
N ARG A 14 17.06 24.61 9.33
CA ARG A 14 15.82 23.87 9.02
C ARG A 14 15.66 23.72 7.52
N PHE A 15 15.19 22.54 7.13
CA PHE A 15 14.90 22.19 5.73
C PHE A 15 13.43 21.78 5.60
N GLN A 16 13.14 20.66 4.92
CA GLN A 16 11.79 20.13 4.78
C GLN A 16 11.23 19.63 6.12
N ARG A 17 9.91 19.65 6.24
CA ARG A 17 9.19 19.03 7.35
C ARG A 17 9.01 17.54 7.09
N LEU A 18 9.34 16.71 8.10
CA LEU A 18 8.99 15.30 8.09
C LEU A 18 7.48 15.13 8.35
N GLU A 19 6.81 14.37 7.48
CA GLU A 19 5.37 14.14 7.57
C GLU A 19 4.99 13.04 8.58
N GLY A 20 5.94 12.21 8.98
CA GLY A 20 5.76 11.16 9.97
C GLY A 20 6.69 9.97 9.75
N PHE A 21 6.57 9.00 10.63
CA PHE A 21 7.21 7.70 10.55
C PHE A 21 6.17 6.61 10.67
N GLY A 22 6.47 5.40 10.18
CA GLY A 22 5.54 4.27 10.31
C GLY A 22 6.08 3.01 9.67
N GLY A 23 5.19 2.06 9.48
CA GLY A 23 5.46 0.78 8.84
C GLY A 23 4.39 0.39 7.84
N ALA A 24 4.55 -0.78 7.22
CA ALA A 24 3.58 -1.31 6.29
C ALA A 24 2.54 -2.18 7.02
N PHE A 25 1.27 -1.97 6.68
CA PHE A 25 0.21 -2.91 6.94
C PHE A 25 0.17 -3.94 5.81
N THR A 26 0.30 -5.22 6.15
CA THR A 26 0.26 -6.32 5.18
C THR A 26 -0.72 -7.40 5.66
N GLU A 27 -1.25 -8.18 4.72
CA GLU A 27 -2.16 -9.29 5.06
C GLU A 27 -1.47 -10.29 6.01
N ALA A 28 -0.21 -10.62 5.77
CA ALA A 28 0.56 -11.52 6.62
C ALA A 28 0.75 -10.96 8.04
N ALA A 29 1.03 -9.66 8.18
CA ALA A 29 1.15 -9.02 9.49
C ALA A 29 -0.20 -9.01 10.22
N ALA A 30 -1.29 -8.66 9.52
CA ALA A 30 -2.62 -8.61 10.09
C ALA A 30 -3.09 -9.99 10.57
N THR A 31 -2.94 -11.02 9.75
CA THR A 31 -3.30 -12.40 10.10
C THR A 31 -2.43 -12.97 11.22
N THR A 32 -1.15 -12.57 11.28
CA THR A 32 -0.26 -12.95 12.39
C THR A 32 -0.68 -12.27 13.68
N LEU A 33 -1.05 -11.00 13.63
CA LEU A 33 -1.57 -10.25 14.79
C LEU A 33 -2.84 -10.92 15.36
N LEU A 34 -3.73 -11.44 14.50
CA LEU A 34 -4.94 -12.15 14.93
C LEU A 34 -4.66 -13.45 15.71
N LYS A 35 -3.48 -14.08 15.53
CA LYS A 35 -3.06 -15.26 16.28
C LYS A 35 -2.66 -14.95 17.73
N LEU A 36 -2.38 -13.70 18.04
CA LEU A 36 -2.01 -13.26 19.38
C LEU A 36 -3.25 -13.13 20.28
N SER A 37 -3.05 -13.25 21.59
CA SER A 37 -4.10 -12.91 22.56
C SER A 37 -4.46 -11.40 22.45
N GLU A 38 -5.65 -11.05 22.87
CA GLU A 38 -6.10 -9.64 22.86
C GLU A 38 -5.13 -8.72 23.61
N ARG A 39 -4.64 -9.15 24.77
CA ARG A 39 -3.63 -8.42 25.54
C ARG A 39 -2.36 -8.15 24.73
N GLN A 40 -1.87 -9.16 24.00
CA GLN A 40 -0.65 -9.02 23.18
C GLN A 40 -0.91 -8.12 21.97
N ARG A 41 -2.07 -8.25 21.30
CA ARG A 41 -2.45 -7.35 20.19
C ARG A 41 -2.49 -5.90 20.64
N ASN A 42 -3.15 -5.64 21.76
CA ASN A 42 -3.25 -4.29 22.31
C ASN A 42 -1.88 -3.73 22.69
N ALA A 43 -1.03 -4.53 23.33
CA ALA A 43 0.34 -4.11 23.67
C ALA A 43 1.18 -3.78 22.43
N PHE A 44 1.08 -4.59 21.37
CA PHE A 44 1.75 -4.34 20.10
C PHE A 44 1.27 -3.03 19.44
N LEU A 45 -0.05 -2.85 19.34
CA LEU A 45 -0.62 -1.65 18.76
C LEU A 45 -0.26 -0.38 19.56
N GLN A 46 -0.27 -0.47 20.89
CA GLN A 46 0.18 0.64 21.74
C GLN A 46 1.65 0.96 21.53
N ALA A 47 2.52 -0.06 21.51
CA ALA A 47 3.94 0.15 21.27
C ALA A 47 4.25 0.85 19.94
N CYS A 48 3.47 0.56 18.90
CA CYS A 48 3.66 1.15 17.57
C CYS A 48 2.99 2.53 17.43
N PHE A 49 1.75 2.69 17.89
CA PHE A 49 0.87 3.79 17.48
C PHE A 49 0.50 4.78 18.59
N ASP A 50 0.66 4.43 19.87
CA ASP A 50 0.34 5.37 20.94
C ASP A 50 1.32 6.58 20.92
N PRO A 51 0.82 7.82 20.85
CA PRO A 51 1.67 8.99 20.69
C PRO A 51 2.43 9.36 21.97
N ALA A 52 2.03 8.84 23.13
CA ALA A 52 2.62 9.19 24.42
C ALA A 52 3.60 8.12 24.92
N SER A 53 3.28 6.84 24.72
CA SER A 53 4.03 5.71 25.30
C SER A 53 4.64 4.78 24.25
N GLY A 54 4.25 4.92 22.98
CA GLY A 54 4.76 4.13 21.86
C GLY A 54 5.64 4.93 20.90
N HIS A 55 5.87 4.35 19.71
CA HIS A 55 6.61 5.04 18.65
C HIS A 55 5.82 6.17 17.98
N GLY A 56 4.48 6.21 18.16
CA GLY A 56 3.62 7.24 17.61
C GLY A 56 3.62 7.25 16.08
N TYR A 57 3.55 6.08 15.44
CA TYR A 57 3.51 5.99 13.98
C TYR A 57 2.29 6.70 13.41
N THR A 58 2.52 7.50 12.36
CA THR A 58 1.49 8.34 11.72
C THR A 58 1.48 8.24 10.20
N LEU A 59 2.57 7.78 9.58
CA LEU A 59 2.70 7.61 8.14
C LEU A 59 2.96 6.13 7.84
N CYS A 60 1.98 5.48 7.22
CA CYS A 60 1.99 4.04 7.00
C CYS A 60 1.77 3.70 5.53
N ARG A 61 1.98 2.45 5.16
CA ARG A 61 1.77 1.95 3.80
C ARG A 61 0.85 0.73 3.83
N VAL A 62 0.05 0.57 2.78
CA VAL A 62 -0.76 -0.63 2.55
C VAL A 62 -0.65 -1.06 1.09
N HIS A 63 -0.72 -2.36 0.84
CA HIS A 63 -0.74 -2.88 -0.51
C HIS A 63 -2.15 -2.81 -1.12
N MET A 64 -2.22 -2.58 -2.43
CA MET A 64 -3.40 -2.75 -3.26
C MET A 64 -3.23 -4.01 -4.09
N ASN A 65 -4.20 -4.93 -4.08
CA ASN A 65 -4.06 -6.32 -4.48
C ASN A 65 -3.04 -7.06 -3.58
N SER A 66 -2.70 -8.31 -3.91
CA SER A 66 -1.66 -9.05 -3.19
C SER A 66 -0.27 -8.46 -3.34
N CYS A 67 0.61 -8.85 -2.43
CA CYS A 67 2.04 -8.52 -2.41
C CYS A 67 2.83 -9.73 -1.87
N ASP A 68 4.15 -9.62 -1.82
CA ASP A 68 5.04 -10.63 -1.25
C ASP A 68 4.79 -10.97 0.23
N PHE A 69 4.07 -10.11 0.94
CA PHE A 69 3.57 -10.32 2.31
C PHE A 69 2.04 -10.57 2.37
N ALA A 70 1.45 -11.10 1.30
CA ALA A 70 0.12 -11.66 1.29
C ALA A 70 0.15 -13.19 1.50
N LEU A 71 -0.98 -13.80 1.83
CA LEU A 71 -1.11 -15.25 2.00
C LEU A 71 -1.18 -16.00 0.67
N GLY A 72 -1.26 -15.29 -0.44
CA GLY A 72 -1.31 -15.79 -1.81
C GLY A 72 -1.75 -14.70 -2.76
N ASN A 73 -1.64 -14.96 -4.06
CA ASN A 73 -2.07 -14.01 -5.06
C ASN A 73 -3.59 -13.75 -4.99
N TYR A 74 -3.97 -12.49 -5.07
CA TYR A 74 -5.35 -12.05 -5.27
C TYR A 74 -5.40 -10.65 -5.88
N ALA A 75 -6.47 -10.32 -6.52
CA ALA A 75 -6.76 -8.98 -6.99
C ALA A 75 -8.17 -8.55 -6.53
N HIS A 76 -8.38 -7.25 -6.37
CA HIS A 76 -9.71 -6.71 -6.03
C HIS A 76 -10.70 -6.81 -7.20
N VAL A 77 -10.21 -7.12 -8.40
CA VAL A 77 -11.00 -7.40 -9.61
C VAL A 77 -10.43 -8.64 -10.28
N GLU A 78 -11.00 -9.80 -9.99
CA GLU A 78 -10.50 -11.09 -10.50
C GLU A 78 -11.19 -11.52 -11.79
N ALA A 79 -12.41 -11.04 -12.07
CA ALA A 79 -13.14 -11.40 -13.26
C ALA A 79 -12.42 -10.89 -14.50
N GLU A 80 -12.03 -11.81 -15.39
CA GLU A 80 -11.35 -11.48 -16.64
C GLU A 80 -12.24 -10.63 -17.54
N GLY A 81 -11.70 -9.54 -18.08
CA GLY A 81 -12.42 -8.65 -18.98
C GLY A 81 -13.43 -7.72 -18.30
N ASP A 82 -13.47 -7.66 -16.98
CA ASP A 82 -14.35 -6.75 -16.25
C ASP A 82 -13.82 -5.29 -16.31
N HIS A 83 -13.96 -4.67 -17.47
CA HIS A 83 -13.55 -3.27 -17.68
C HIS A 83 -14.38 -2.28 -16.86
N ALA A 84 -15.61 -2.63 -16.52
CA ALA A 84 -16.50 -1.80 -15.70
C ALA A 84 -16.21 -1.94 -14.20
N LEU A 85 -15.35 -2.90 -13.83
CA LEU A 85 -14.97 -3.20 -12.44
C LEU A 85 -16.19 -3.57 -11.57
N GLU A 86 -17.18 -4.25 -12.13
CA GLU A 86 -18.39 -4.64 -11.41
C GLU A 86 -18.10 -5.67 -10.31
N SER A 87 -17.10 -6.51 -10.53
CA SER A 87 -16.63 -7.51 -9.55
C SER A 87 -15.67 -6.94 -8.49
N PHE A 88 -15.40 -5.63 -8.50
CA PHE A 88 -14.46 -5.03 -7.53
C PHE A 88 -14.92 -5.27 -6.08
N SER A 89 -14.02 -5.82 -5.26
CA SER A 89 -14.32 -6.14 -3.86
C SER A 89 -13.08 -6.01 -2.98
N ILE A 90 -13.25 -5.41 -1.80
CA ILE A 90 -12.26 -5.38 -0.72
C ILE A 90 -12.60 -6.37 0.41
N GLU A 91 -13.47 -7.36 0.14
CA GLU A 91 -13.96 -8.28 1.17
C GLU A 91 -12.82 -9.06 1.84
N ARG A 92 -11.77 -9.38 1.08
CA ARG A 92 -10.57 -10.01 1.65
C ARG A 92 -9.88 -9.13 2.67
N ASP A 93 -9.77 -7.84 2.41
CA ASP A 93 -9.11 -6.89 3.31
C ASP A 93 -9.90 -6.69 4.61
N ARG A 94 -11.24 -6.83 4.55
CA ARG A 94 -12.12 -6.79 5.72
C ARG A 94 -11.88 -7.91 6.73
N GLN A 95 -11.28 -9.01 6.31
CA GLN A 95 -11.04 -10.16 7.19
C GLN A 95 -9.97 -9.89 8.25
N ALA A 96 -8.92 -9.14 7.92
CA ALA A 96 -7.82 -8.88 8.84
C ALA A 96 -7.19 -7.49 8.67
N LEU A 97 -6.93 -7.08 7.43
CA LEU A 97 -6.11 -5.91 7.11
C LEU A 97 -6.78 -4.60 7.56
N LEU A 98 -8.03 -4.37 7.15
CA LEU A 98 -8.82 -3.21 7.58
C LEU A 98 -9.05 -3.16 9.09
N PRO A 99 -9.43 -4.25 9.78
CA PRO A 99 -9.53 -4.26 11.23
C PRO A 99 -8.22 -3.87 11.94
N MET A 100 -7.06 -4.31 11.44
CA MET A 100 -5.75 -3.92 11.98
C MET A 100 -5.51 -2.41 11.81
N ILE A 101 -5.76 -1.85 10.63
CA ILE A 101 -5.57 -0.41 10.35
C ILE A 101 -6.50 0.42 11.24
N GLN A 102 -7.78 0.06 11.33
CA GLN A 102 -8.76 0.74 12.17
C GLN A 102 -8.38 0.68 13.66
N ALA A 103 -7.85 -0.47 14.13
CA ALA A 103 -7.36 -0.60 15.50
C ALA A 103 -6.14 0.31 15.74
N ALA A 104 -5.22 0.39 14.79
CA ALA A 104 -4.06 1.29 14.84
C ALA A 104 -4.50 2.77 14.90
N GLN A 105 -5.47 3.18 14.10
CA GLN A 105 -6.03 4.55 14.11
C GLN A 105 -6.65 4.90 15.47
N ARG A 106 -7.39 3.95 16.09
CA ARG A 106 -7.95 4.17 17.44
C ARG A 106 -6.86 4.43 18.47
N VAL A 107 -5.75 3.68 18.42
CA VAL A 107 -4.63 3.87 19.35
C VAL A 107 -3.87 5.17 19.06
N ALA A 108 -3.67 5.49 17.80
CA ALA A 108 -3.04 6.75 17.37
C ALA A 108 -3.92 7.99 17.68
N ARG A 109 -5.21 7.79 17.96
CA ARG A 109 -6.20 8.86 18.23
C ARG A 109 -6.33 9.87 17.09
N GLN A 110 -5.97 9.47 15.88
CA GLN A 110 -6.03 10.26 14.66
C GLN A 110 -6.02 9.34 13.43
N PRO A 111 -6.51 9.81 12.27
CA PRO A 111 -6.30 9.11 11.02
C PRO A 111 -4.81 8.98 10.70
N LEU A 112 -4.40 7.82 10.20
CA LEU A 112 -3.05 7.60 9.72
C LEU A 112 -2.93 8.12 8.28
N LYS A 113 -1.78 8.71 7.95
CA LYS A 113 -1.43 8.97 6.55
C LYS A 113 -1.09 7.65 5.89
N LEU A 114 -1.96 7.17 5.01
CA LEU A 114 -1.83 5.85 4.38
C LEU A 114 -1.40 5.99 2.92
N LEU A 115 -0.20 5.51 2.60
CA LEU A 115 0.30 5.39 1.23
C LEU A 115 -0.13 4.03 0.67
N VAL A 116 -0.90 4.02 -0.40
CA VAL A 116 -1.32 2.81 -1.11
C VAL A 116 -0.35 2.49 -2.23
N SER A 117 0.07 1.23 -2.32
CA SER A 117 1.00 0.78 -3.36
C SER A 117 0.58 -0.57 -3.94
N PRO A 118 0.40 -0.71 -5.26
CA PRO A 118 0.23 -2.00 -5.90
C PRO A 118 1.56 -2.68 -6.18
N TRP A 119 1.60 -4.02 -6.07
CA TRP A 119 2.70 -4.86 -6.56
C TRP A 119 2.42 -5.37 -7.98
N SER A 120 1.16 -5.58 -8.31
CA SER A 120 0.74 -5.97 -9.66
C SER A 120 -0.71 -5.55 -9.93
N PRO A 121 -1.02 -5.15 -11.15
CA PRO A 121 -2.40 -5.20 -11.65
C PRO A 121 -2.93 -6.63 -11.62
N PRO A 122 -4.26 -6.84 -11.74
CA PRO A 122 -4.84 -8.16 -11.97
C PRO A 122 -4.17 -8.89 -13.14
N ALA A 123 -4.05 -10.21 -13.05
CA ALA A 123 -3.36 -11.03 -14.05
C ALA A 123 -3.88 -10.79 -15.49
N TRP A 124 -5.18 -10.66 -15.65
CA TRP A 124 -5.82 -10.46 -16.94
C TRP A 124 -5.54 -9.10 -17.60
N MET A 125 -5.10 -8.10 -16.81
CA MET A 125 -4.69 -6.79 -17.35
C MET A 125 -3.23 -6.77 -17.85
N LYS A 126 -2.48 -7.86 -17.65
CA LYS A 126 -1.05 -7.91 -17.99
C LYS A 126 -0.80 -8.75 -19.25
N ASP A 127 0.28 -8.41 -19.96
CA ASP A 127 0.75 -9.13 -21.14
C ASP A 127 1.18 -10.57 -20.83
N SER A 128 1.65 -10.80 -19.58
CA SER A 128 2.08 -12.12 -19.11
C SER A 128 0.90 -13.01 -18.66
N GLY A 129 -0.28 -12.47 -18.44
CA GLY A 129 -1.42 -13.19 -17.84
C GLY A 129 -1.17 -13.66 -16.40
N ARG A 130 -0.19 -13.08 -15.70
CA ARG A 130 0.20 -13.47 -14.33
C ARG A 130 0.44 -12.23 -13.49
N MET A 131 0.16 -12.31 -12.19
CA MET A 131 0.54 -11.26 -11.25
C MET A 131 2.04 -11.30 -10.94
N ASN A 132 2.65 -12.49 -10.91
CA ASN A 132 4.05 -12.74 -10.61
C ASN A 132 4.96 -12.56 -11.82
N GLU A 133 6.27 -12.54 -11.57
CA GLU A 133 7.33 -12.59 -12.57
C GLU A 133 7.35 -11.42 -13.57
N GLY A 134 7.07 -10.23 -13.11
CA GLY A 134 7.11 -9.04 -13.96
C GLY A 134 5.91 -8.97 -14.90
N GLY A 135 6.17 -8.88 -16.21
CA GLY A 135 5.15 -8.54 -17.20
C GLY A 135 4.82 -7.05 -17.17
N ARG A 136 3.95 -6.60 -18.05
CA ARG A 136 3.59 -5.18 -18.21
C ARG A 136 2.08 -5.01 -18.26
N LEU A 137 1.61 -3.88 -17.76
CA LEU A 137 0.21 -3.46 -17.95
C LEU A 137 -0.05 -3.22 -19.44
N ARG A 138 -1.04 -3.92 -19.99
CA ARG A 138 -1.45 -3.75 -21.38
C ARG A 138 -2.10 -2.38 -21.59
N PRO A 139 -1.77 -1.67 -22.69
CA PRO A 139 -2.24 -0.30 -22.92
C PRO A 139 -3.77 -0.13 -22.84
N GLU A 140 -4.53 -1.11 -23.34
CA GLU A 140 -5.99 -1.11 -23.36
C GLU A 140 -6.63 -1.15 -21.96
N TYR A 141 -5.87 -1.57 -20.93
CA TYR A 141 -6.37 -1.64 -19.55
C TYR A 141 -5.92 -0.47 -18.65
N ARG A 142 -5.15 0.48 -19.16
CA ARG A 142 -4.65 1.60 -18.35
C ARG A 142 -5.76 2.41 -17.69
N ALA A 143 -6.84 2.70 -18.45
CA ALA A 143 -7.98 3.42 -17.90
C ALA A 143 -8.70 2.61 -16.80
N ALA A 144 -8.95 1.32 -17.05
CA ALA A 144 -9.56 0.44 -16.06
C ALA A 144 -8.67 0.30 -14.81
N TRP A 145 -7.35 0.17 -14.98
CA TRP A 145 -6.41 0.11 -13.86
C TRP A 145 -6.41 1.39 -13.03
N ALA A 146 -6.44 2.57 -13.65
CA ALA A 146 -6.59 3.84 -12.94
C ALA A 146 -7.91 3.90 -12.15
N GLN A 147 -9.01 3.40 -12.70
CA GLN A 147 -10.28 3.30 -11.99
C GLN A 147 -10.25 2.29 -10.83
N CYS A 148 -9.40 1.25 -10.87
CA CYS A 148 -9.18 0.38 -9.71
C CYS A 148 -8.65 1.16 -8.51
N PHE A 149 -7.69 2.09 -8.71
CA PHE A 149 -7.22 2.97 -7.63
C PHE A 149 -8.36 3.80 -7.03
N VAL A 150 -9.17 4.40 -7.88
CA VAL A 150 -10.31 5.22 -7.41
C VAL A 150 -11.30 4.39 -6.59
N ARG A 151 -11.64 3.18 -7.06
CA ARG A 151 -12.53 2.29 -6.32
C ARG A 151 -11.93 1.83 -5.00
N PHE A 152 -10.63 1.50 -4.99
CA PHE A 152 -9.92 1.12 -3.77
C PHE A 152 -9.93 2.25 -2.74
N ILE A 153 -9.56 3.46 -3.15
CA ILE A 153 -9.56 4.65 -2.29
C ILE A 153 -10.96 4.86 -1.68
N ARG A 154 -11.99 4.92 -2.52
CA ARG A 154 -13.37 5.11 -2.05
C ARG A 154 -13.84 4.01 -1.11
N ALA A 155 -13.47 2.77 -1.38
CA ALA A 155 -13.84 1.65 -0.54
C ALA A 155 -13.16 1.72 0.84
N TYR A 156 -11.88 2.09 0.89
CA TYR A 156 -11.16 2.27 2.15
C TYR A 156 -11.67 3.49 2.94
N GLU A 157 -11.96 4.59 2.26
CA GLU A 157 -12.58 5.77 2.89
C GLU A 157 -13.97 5.46 3.48
N ALA A 158 -14.78 4.66 2.78
CA ALA A 158 -16.07 4.19 3.30
C ALA A 158 -15.93 3.33 4.56
N GLU A 159 -14.80 2.65 4.74
CA GLU A 159 -14.44 1.91 5.97
C GLU A 159 -13.80 2.82 7.04
N GLY A 160 -13.76 4.13 6.84
CA GLY A 160 -13.14 5.07 7.78
C GLY A 160 -11.61 5.06 7.77
N VAL A 161 -11.02 4.60 6.67
CA VAL A 161 -9.56 4.53 6.45
C VAL A 161 -9.19 5.47 5.30
N PRO A 162 -8.89 6.75 5.57
CA PRO A 162 -8.55 7.70 4.53
C PRO A 162 -7.21 7.36 3.88
N VAL A 163 -7.13 7.51 2.56
CA VAL A 163 -5.92 7.34 1.78
C VAL A 163 -5.23 8.69 1.59
N TRP A 164 -3.98 8.81 2.03
CA TRP A 164 -3.18 10.03 1.91
C TRP A 164 -2.51 10.17 0.55
N GLY A 165 -2.12 9.07 -0.05
CA GLY A 165 -1.43 9.09 -1.34
C GLY A 165 -1.28 7.69 -1.93
N VAL A 166 -0.86 7.64 -3.19
CA VAL A 166 -0.62 6.40 -3.91
C VAL A 166 0.75 6.40 -4.58
N SER A 167 1.38 5.24 -4.72
CA SER A 167 2.46 5.04 -5.70
C SER A 167 1.89 4.34 -6.93
N VAL A 168 2.49 4.59 -8.09
CA VAL A 168 2.05 3.94 -9.34
C VAL A 168 2.28 2.44 -9.29
N GLN A 169 3.47 2.05 -8.83
CA GLN A 169 3.93 0.66 -8.79
C GLN A 169 4.97 0.48 -7.68
N ASN A 170 4.96 -0.67 -7.02
CA ASN A 170 6.08 -1.13 -6.20
C ASN A 170 7.19 -1.67 -7.10
N GLU A 171 8.43 -1.22 -6.89
CA GLU A 171 9.62 -1.72 -7.59
C GLU A 171 9.43 -1.87 -9.12
N PRO A 172 9.17 -0.77 -9.86
CA PRO A 172 8.77 -0.84 -11.27
C PRO A 172 9.84 -1.41 -12.21
N GLU A 173 11.08 -1.48 -11.79
CA GLU A 173 12.19 -2.07 -12.56
C GLU A 173 12.51 -3.52 -12.17
N ALA A 174 11.87 -4.05 -11.11
CA ALA A 174 12.19 -5.36 -10.57
C ALA A 174 11.22 -6.46 -11.05
N ARG A 175 11.76 -7.45 -11.75
CA ARG A 175 11.05 -8.69 -12.01
C ARG A 175 11.22 -9.64 -10.83
N GLN A 176 10.16 -9.83 -10.07
CA GLN A 176 10.17 -10.68 -8.89
C GLN A 176 9.36 -11.96 -9.11
N ARG A 177 9.72 -13.04 -8.41
CA ARG A 177 8.98 -14.32 -8.42
C ARG A 177 7.60 -14.24 -7.74
N TRP A 178 7.36 -13.17 -7.01
CA TRP A 178 6.07 -12.79 -6.43
C TRP A 178 5.41 -11.71 -7.28
N ASP A 179 4.33 -11.10 -6.80
CA ASP A 179 3.61 -10.02 -7.48
C ASP A 179 4.58 -8.92 -7.91
N SER A 180 4.60 -8.62 -9.19
CA SER A 180 5.45 -7.57 -9.76
C SER A 180 4.94 -7.16 -11.13
N CYS A 181 5.19 -5.92 -11.52
CA CYS A 181 4.84 -5.39 -12.82
C CYS A 181 5.91 -4.38 -13.26
N LEU A 182 6.37 -4.50 -14.48
CA LEU A 182 7.45 -3.67 -15.00
C LEU A 182 6.92 -2.41 -15.66
N TYR A 183 7.54 -1.28 -15.31
CA TYR A 183 7.34 0.01 -15.98
C TYR A 183 8.71 0.63 -16.28
N THR A 184 8.78 1.43 -17.35
CA THR A 184 9.84 2.43 -17.50
C THR A 184 9.39 3.74 -16.85
N ALA A 185 10.32 4.65 -16.57
CA ALA A 185 9.99 5.98 -16.04
C ALA A 185 9.00 6.73 -16.93
N GLU A 186 9.13 6.58 -18.27
CA GLU A 186 8.21 7.18 -19.23
C GLU A 186 6.80 6.55 -19.14
N GLN A 187 6.72 5.24 -18.95
CA GLN A 187 5.43 4.54 -18.79
C GLN A 187 4.72 4.95 -17.53
N GLU A 188 5.43 5.11 -16.40
CA GLU A 188 4.84 5.63 -15.15
C GLU A 188 4.38 7.09 -15.33
N ARG A 189 5.25 7.95 -15.88
CA ARG A 189 4.90 9.35 -16.19
C ARG A 189 3.63 9.42 -17.05
N ASP A 190 3.59 8.67 -18.14
CA ASP A 190 2.45 8.70 -19.09
C ASP A 190 1.18 8.13 -18.45
N PHE A 191 1.30 7.08 -17.61
CA PHE A 191 0.18 6.55 -16.87
C PHE A 191 -0.39 7.57 -15.86
N VAL A 192 0.48 8.28 -15.13
CA VAL A 192 0.06 9.35 -14.22
C VAL A 192 -0.61 10.49 -14.99
N ARG A 193 0.04 10.98 -16.06
CA ARG A 193 -0.45 12.13 -16.82
C ARG A 193 -1.79 11.86 -17.50
N ASP A 194 -1.95 10.68 -18.11
CA ASP A 194 -3.04 10.44 -19.06
C ASP A 194 -4.21 9.63 -18.45
N HIS A 195 -3.98 8.93 -17.33
CA HIS A 195 -4.95 8.02 -16.73
C HIS A 195 -5.14 8.22 -15.23
N LEU A 196 -4.10 8.04 -14.42
CA LEU A 196 -4.25 8.04 -12.96
C LEU A 196 -4.54 9.44 -12.40
N GLY A 197 -3.77 10.46 -12.80
CA GLY A 197 -3.97 11.83 -12.33
C GLY A 197 -5.35 12.39 -12.68
N PRO A 198 -5.85 12.24 -13.93
CA PRO A 198 -7.21 12.66 -14.27
C PRO A 198 -8.32 11.87 -13.56
N ALA A 199 -8.04 10.64 -13.09
CA ALA A 199 -9.04 9.80 -12.42
C ALA A 199 -9.17 10.12 -10.92
N LEU A 200 -8.08 10.56 -10.26
CA LEU A 200 -8.03 10.96 -8.86
C LEU A 200 -8.54 12.38 -8.63
#